data_abf8d8302b12f1b04b2d36f2521fbe55
#
_entry.id   abf8d8302b12f1b04b2d36f2521fbe55
#
_cell.length_a   1.000
_cell.length_b   1.000
_cell.length_c   1.000
_cell.angle_alpha   90.00
_cell.angle_beta   90.00
_cell.angle_gamma   90.00
#
_symmetry.space_group_name_H-M   'P 1'
#
loop_
_entity.id
_entity.type
_entity.pdbx_description
1 polymer ?
#
loop_
_entity_poly.entity_id
_entity_poly.type
_entity_poly.pdbx_seq_one_letter_code
_entity_poly.pdbx_strand_id
1 'polypeptide(L)'
;MWLFLFLLAIPTQLGRHFWPEWSQVIGMRVDYLSPTLYLVDIFWTIWITGKYRYFNFKKLVNFENLIFLLLIGVNVIVAGNRWVAIYRWVRIIQWIVTIKLIKNEELRIKNYLKWILPIWVITESLLGLTQVLNGGSIGGIWYWIGERRFSFSSIGIAQMSLFGEGLLRAYGSFSHPNSSAGFLLIVWCYWQRNKNKNFNYWIVYWIAILGILVSGSRWVWGITFIIFNLKFLIFKNKLRVKDILGRCLVMVGLASVVLGMISVNYRLSDFFAGWDSDSLNKRKTLFVAGIKMVKENPLLGIGAGNFVVKLPQFQKSNNFFWLQPVHNMFLLAWVEIGLLGIMAIGYKLVKCLEYPKLIKNKKNWVILGLIVMTGMVDHYWLTLPQNSWLLAVILGII
;
A
#
# COMPACT_ATOMS: atom_id res chain seq x y z
N MET A 1 21.72 -11.62 -7.64
CA MET A 1 21.62 -10.27 -8.21
C MET A 1 20.17 -9.88 -8.50
N TRP A 2 19.43 -10.55 -9.36
CA TRP A 2 18.08 -10.13 -9.81
C TRP A 2 17.04 -10.04 -8.69
N LEU A 3 17.03 -10.97 -7.72
CA LEU A 3 16.18 -10.87 -6.53
C LEU A 3 16.47 -9.60 -5.71
N PHE A 4 17.75 -9.20 -5.58
CA PHE A 4 18.10 -7.97 -4.88
C PHE A 4 17.55 -6.74 -5.63
N LEU A 5 17.72 -6.69 -6.97
CA LEU A 5 17.20 -5.60 -7.80
C LEU A 5 15.66 -5.55 -7.79
N PHE A 6 14.99 -6.71 -7.83
CA PHE A 6 13.54 -6.78 -7.66
C PHE A 6 13.10 -6.17 -6.34
N LEU A 7 13.71 -6.59 -5.24
CA LEU A 7 13.39 -6.04 -3.92
C LEU A 7 13.69 -4.54 -3.87
N LEU A 8 14.85 -4.09 -4.34
CA LEU A 8 15.24 -2.69 -4.33
C LEU A 8 14.25 -1.80 -5.09
N ALA A 9 13.71 -2.29 -6.21
CA ALA A 9 12.79 -1.56 -7.07
C ALA A 9 11.33 -1.53 -6.57
N ILE A 10 10.99 -2.16 -5.44
CA ILE A 10 9.60 -2.20 -4.96
C ILE A 10 8.98 -0.82 -4.75
N PRO A 11 9.62 0.19 -4.13
CA PRO A 11 8.99 1.48 -3.92
C PRO A 11 8.83 2.32 -5.19
N THR A 12 9.61 2.05 -6.26
CA THR A 12 9.49 2.84 -7.48
C THR A 12 8.18 2.59 -8.23
N GLN A 13 7.55 3.64 -8.72
CA GLN A 13 6.46 3.55 -9.69
C GLN A 13 6.91 3.81 -11.13
N LEU A 14 8.23 3.82 -11.39
CA LEU A 14 8.73 3.98 -12.75
C LEU A 14 8.16 2.88 -13.64
N GLY A 15 7.40 3.27 -14.65
CA GLY A 15 6.71 2.34 -15.52
C GLY A 15 6.08 3.05 -16.72
N ARG A 16 5.68 2.24 -17.68
CA ARG A 16 4.97 2.70 -18.87
C ARG A 16 3.52 2.25 -18.81
N HIS A 17 2.60 3.20 -18.75
CA HIS A 17 1.17 2.99 -18.91
C HIS A 17 0.83 2.78 -20.37
N PHE A 18 0.00 1.77 -20.64
CA PHE A 18 -0.64 1.54 -21.93
C PHE A 18 -2.10 1.94 -21.82
N TRP A 19 -2.61 2.64 -22.83
CA TRP A 19 -3.95 3.23 -22.80
C TRP A 19 -4.84 2.65 -23.91
N PRO A 20 -5.10 1.33 -23.91
CA PRO A 20 -6.09 0.79 -24.82
C PRO A 20 -7.49 1.34 -24.47
N GLU A 21 -8.40 1.36 -25.45
CA GLU A 21 -9.75 1.90 -25.25
C GLU A 21 -10.49 1.28 -24.06
N TRP A 22 -10.30 -0.02 -23.87
CA TRP A 22 -10.91 -0.74 -22.75
C TRP A 22 -10.38 -0.33 -21.36
N SER A 23 -9.30 0.43 -21.26
CA SER A 23 -8.77 1.00 -20.00
C SER A 23 -9.36 2.36 -19.67
N GLN A 24 -10.34 2.84 -20.44
CA GLN A 24 -11.02 4.10 -20.25
C GLN A 24 -12.44 3.88 -19.72
N VAL A 25 -12.95 4.85 -18.98
CA VAL A 25 -14.34 4.88 -18.51
C VAL A 25 -14.94 6.20 -18.97
N ILE A 26 -16.00 6.14 -19.79
CA ILE A 26 -16.65 7.32 -20.39
C ILE A 26 -15.60 8.23 -21.07
N GLY A 27 -14.68 7.64 -21.86
CA GLY A 27 -13.61 8.37 -22.56
C GLY A 27 -12.49 8.91 -21.66
N MET A 28 -12.56 8.73 -20.34
CA MET A 28 -11.54 9.19 -19.41
C MET A 28 -10.52 8.08 -19.12
N ARG A 29 -9.24 8.44 -19.14
CA ARG A 29 -8.13 7.56 -18.74
C ARG A 29 -8.15 7.34 -17.23
N VAL A 30 -8.12 6.09 -16.81
CA VAL A 30 -8.11 5.71 -15.39
C VAL A 30 -6.88 4.85 -15.12
N ASP A 31 -5.92 5.36 -14.37
CA ASP A 31 -4.65 4.67 -14.04
C ASP A 31 -4.88 3.28 -13.46
N TYR A 32 -5.94 3.12 -12.65
CA TYR A 32 -6.31 1.85 -12.05
C TYR A 32 -6.60 0.75 -13.07
N LEU A 33 -7.12 1.09 -14.26
CA LEU A 33 -7.50 0.15 -15.32
C LEU A 33 -6.37 -0.07 -16.33
N SER A 34 -5.42 0.84 -16.38
CA SER A 34 -4.35 0.84 -17.38
C SER A 34 -3.38 -0.32 -17.15
N PRO A 35 -3.17 -1.18 -18.15
CA PRO A 35 -2.05 -2.11 -18.10
C PRO A 35 -0.75 -1.31 -18.06
N THR A 36 0.07 -1.63 -17.06
CA THR A 36 1.30 -0.89 -16.82
C THR A 36 2.45 -1.87 -16.63
N LEU A 37 3.53 -1.65 -17.35
CA LEU A 37 4.79 -2.36 -17.17
C LEU A 37 5.71 -1.51 -16.29
N TYR A 38 5.88 -1.92 -15.05
CA TYR A 38 6.77 -1.27 -14.10
C TYR A 38 8.18 -1.84 -14.15
N LEU A 39 9.17 -1.04 -13.76
CA LEU A 39 10.56 -1.49 -13.64
C LEU A 39 10.69 -2.72 -12.72
N VAL A 40 9.92 -2.74 -11.64
CA VAL A 40 9.86 -3.89 -10.72
C VAL A 40 9.40 -5.18 -11.41
N ASP A 41 8.49 -5.09 -12.40
CA ASP A 41 8.01 -6.26 -13.15
C ASP A 41 9.11 -6.85 -14.04
N ILE A 42 9.97 -6.00 -14.60
CA ILE A 42 11.12 -6.44 -15.41
C ILE A 42 12.08 -7.26 -14.53
N PHE A 43 12.47 -6.71 -13.37
CA PHE A 43 13.36 -7.45 -12.45
C PHE A 43 12.71 -8.71 -11.88
N TRP A 44 11.42 -8.66 -11.59
CA TRP A 44 10.64 -9.84 -11.20
C TRP A 44 10.65 -10.92 -12.27
N THR A 45 10.40 -10.56 -13.53
CA THR A 45 10.40 -11.51 -14.65
C THR A 45 11.77 -12.16 -14.83
N ILE A 46 12.85 -11.37 -14.81
CA ILE A 46 14.21 -11.90 -14.93
C ILE A 46 14.56 -12.81 -13.74
N TRP A 47 14.15 -12.45 -12.53
CA TRP A 47 14.37 -13.29 -11.35
C TRP A 47 13.64 -14.63 -11.47
N ILE A 48 12.36 -14.62 -11.90
CA ILE A 48 11.56 -15.84 -12.05
C ILE A 48 12.04 -16.71 -13.20
N THR A 49 12.39 -16.13 -14.34
CA THR A 49 12.93 -16.91 -15.48
C THR A 49 14.21 -17.63 -15.10
N GLY A 50 15.06 -17.03 -14.23
CA GLY A 50 16.21 -17.73 -13.66
C GLY A 50 15.84 -18.91 -12.74
N LYS A 51 14.57 -19.02 -12.33
CA LYS A 51 14.05 -20.08 -11.47
C LYS A 51 13.20 -21.13 -12.19
N TYR A 52 13.00 -21.00 -13.52
CA TYR A 52 12.07 -21.88 -14.26
C TYR A 52 12.40 -23.37 -14.10
N ARG A 53 13.68 -23.74 -13.95
CA ARG A 53 14.14 -25.12 -13.75
C ARG A 53 13.64 -25.74 -12.44
N TYR A 54 13.28 -24.93 -11.45
CA TYR A 54 12.73 -25.36 -10.16
C TYR A 54 11.19 -25.48 -10.17
N PHE A 55 10.54 -25.03 -11.26
CA PHE A 55 9.10 -25.16 -11.42
C PHE A 55 8.75 -26.55 -11.93
N ASN A 56 8.17 -27.35 -11.05
CA ASN A 56 7.60 -28.64 -11.46
C ASN A 56 6.19 -28.40 -12.00
N PHE A 57 6.07 -28.27 -13.33
CA PHE A 57 4.80 -28.02 -14.03
C PHE A 57 3.75 -29.09 -13.73
N LYS A 58 4.14 -30.35 -13.52
CA LYS A 58 3.21 -31.43 -13.14
C LYS A 58 2.51 -31.15 -11.79
N LYS A 59 3.20 -30.45 -10.85
CA LYS A 59 2.60 -30.03 -9.58
C LYS A 59 1.68 -28.81 -9.71
N LEU A 60 1.71 -28.09 -10.82
CA LEU A 60 0.79 -26.99 -11.08
C LEU A 60 -0.57 -27.49 -11.56
N VAL A 61 -0.62 -28.66 -12.22
CA VAL A 61 -1.86 -29.28 -12.68
C VAL A 61 -2.37 -30.22 -11.60
N ASN A 62 -2.96 -29.68 -10.55
CA ASN A 62 -3.69 -30.41 -9.52
C ASN A 62 -5.14 -29.91 -9.44
N PHE A 63 -6.00 -30.71 -8.83
CA PHE A 63 -7.44 -30.41 -8.73
C PHE A 63 -7.74 -29.03 -8.10
N GLU A 64 -6.99 -28.65 -7.08
CA GLU A 64 -7.14 -27.34 -6.40
C GLU A 64 -6.78 -26.15 -7.30
N ASN A 65 -5.75 -26.29 -8.13
CA ASN A 65 -5.37 -25.27 -9.09
C ASN A 65 -6.36 -25.18 -10.23
N LEU A 66 -6.91 -26.33 -10.65
CA LEU A 66 -7.96 -26.37 -11.67
C LEU A 66 -9.23 -25.63 -11.19
N ILE A 67 -9.69 -25.89 -9.97
CA ILE A 67 -10.81 -25.15 -9.36
C ILE A 67 -10.50 -23.66 -9.30
N PHE A 68 -9.29 -23.29 -8.89
CA PHE A 68 -8.89 -21.88 -8.83
C PHE A 68 -8.92 -21.20 -10.20
N LEU A 69 -8.42 -21.89 -11.25
CA LEU A 69 -8.46 -21.40 -12.62
C LEU A 69 -9.90 -21.31 -13.16
N LEU A 70 -10.76 -22.26 -12.82
CA LEU A 70 -12.19 -22.19 -13.17
C LEU A 70 -12.87 -20.97 -12.51
N LEU A 71 -12.61 -20.71 -11.24
CA LEU A 71 -13.14 -19.51 -10.57
C LEU A 71 -12.63 -18.21 -11.22
N ILE A 72 -11.36 -18.16 -11.61
CA ILE A 72 -10.82 -17.03 -12.38
C ILE A 72 -11.56 -16.90 -13.71
N GLY A 73 -11.72 -18.00 -14.46
CA GLY A 73 -12.43 -18.01 -15.73
C GLY A 73 -13.85 -17.48 -15.61
N VAL A 74 -14.61 -17.97 -14.63
CA VAL A 74 -15.98 -17.50 -14.34
C VAL A 74 -15.97 -16.01 -13.99
N ASN A 75 -15.07 -15.55 -13.12
CA ASN A 75 -14.99 -14.13 -12.73
C ASN A 75 -14.62 -13.23 -13.93
N VAL A 76 -13.80 -13.71 -14.87
CA VAL A 76 -13.50 -13.00 -16.12
C VAL A 76 -14.72 -12.97 -17.06
N ILE A 77 -15.49 -14.07 -17.14
CA ILE A 77 -16.68 -14.14 -18.01
C ILE A 77 -17.77 -13.18 -17.55
N VAL A 78 -18.00 -13.08 -16.22
CA VAL A 78 -19.02 -12.18 -15.66
C VAL A 78 -18.56 -10.73 -15.58
N ALA A 79 -17.28 -10.45 -15.83
CA ALA A 79 -16.72 -9.11 -15.76
C ALA A 79 -17.35 -8.16 -16.78
N GLY A 80 -17.67 -6.94 -16.35
CA GLY A 80 -18.12 -5.89 -17.26
C GLY A 80 -17.07 -5.52 -18.32
N ASN A 81 -15.79 -5.63 -17.95
CA ASN A 81 -14.66 -5.50 -18.87
C ASN A 81 -13.68 -6.66 -18.64
N ARG A 82 -13.68 -7.60 -19.55
CA ARG A 82 -12.89 -8.85 -19.46
C ARG A 82 -11.38 -8.60 -19.49
N TRP A 83 -10.91 -7.64 -20.29
CA TRP A 83 -9.50 -7.33 -20.41
C TRP A 83 -8.92 -6.77 -19.11
N VAL A 84 -9.67 -5.90 -18.44
CA VAL A 84 -9.33 -5.41 -17.10
C VAL A 84 -9.26 -6.58 -16.11
N ALA A 85 -10.24 -7.50 -16.16
CA ALA A 85 -10.25 -8.66 -15.27
C ALA A 85 -9.06 -9.59 -15.50
N ILE A 86 -8.71 -9.88 -16.76
CA ILE A 86 -7.53 -10.69 -17.11
C ILE A 86 -6.26 -10.02 -16.57
N TYR A 87 -6.07 -8.72 -16.84
CA TYR A 87 -4.89 -7.99 -16.35
C TYR A 87 -4.78 -8.06 -14.83
N ARG A 88 -5.88 -7.85 -14.13
CA ARG A 88 -5.89 -7.87 -12.66
C ARG A 88 -5.62 -9.27 -12.10
N TRP A 89 -6.17 -10.31 -12.70
CA TRP A 89 -5.88 -11.69 -12.30
C TRP A 89 -4.41 -12.08 -12.55
N VAL A 90 -3.81 -11.63 -13.65
CA VAL A 90 -2.36 -11.80 -13.87
C VAL A 90 -1.56 -11.18 -12.72
N ARG A 91 -1.91 -9.97 -12.27
CA ARG A 91 -1.28 -9.33 -11.10
C ARG A 91 -1.45 -10.15 -9.81
N ILE A 92 -2.65 -10.64 -9.52
CA ILE A 92 -2.92 -11.47 -8.34
C ILE A 92 -2.09 -12.76 -8.38
N ILE A 93 -2.02 -13.42 -9.54
CA ILE A 93 -1.20 -14.64 -9.72
C ILE A 93 0.29 -14.32 -9.50
N GLN A 94 0.79 -13.20 -10.03
CA GLN A 94 2.17 -12.76 -9.79
C GLN A 94 2.46 -12.65 -8.27
N TRP A 95 1.56 -12.06 -7.49
CA TRP A 95 1.74 -11.94 -6.03
C TRP A 95 1.74 -13.31 -5.33
N ILE A 96 0.80 -14.20 -5.67
CA ILE A 96 0.72 -15.56 -5.09
C ILE A 96 2.01 -16.36 -5.39
N VAL A 97 2.48 -16.30 -6.63
CA VAL A 97 3.74 -16.95 -7.04
C VAL A 97 4.92 -16.37 -6.26
N THR A 98 4.96 -15.05 -6.11
CA THR A 98 6.02 -14.35 -5.37
C THR A 98 6.05 -14.74 -3.90
N ILE A 99 4.90 -14.81 -3.22
CA ILE A 99 4.79 -15.26 -1.82
C ILE A 99 5.42 -16.65 -1.68
N LYS A 100 5.08 -17.58 -2.56
CA LYS A 100 5.60 -18.95 -2.55
C LYS A 100 7.12 -19.00 -2.78
N LEU A 101 7.64 -18.22 -3.72
CA LEU A 101 9.06 -18.20 -4.04
C LEU A 101 9.89 -17.54 -2.93
N ILE A 102 9.39 -16.45 -2.36
CA ILE A 102 10.02 -15.73 -1.27
C ILE A 102 10.19 -16.63 -0.05
N LYS A 103 9.18 -17.44 0.25
CA LYS A 103 9.26 -18.40 1.33
C LYS A 103 10.41 -19.39 1.20
N ASN A 104 10.66 -19.85 -0.02
CA ASN A 104 11.76 -20.77 -0.30
C ASN A 104 13.15 -20.09 -0.16
N GLU A 105 13.22 -18.77 -0.18
CA GLU A 105 14.44 -17.96 -0.07
C GLU A 105 14.45 -17.05 1.17
N GLU A 106 13.67 -17.37 2.20
CA GLU A 106 13.42 -16.53 3.38
C GLU A 106 14.69 -15.95 4.00
N LEU A 107 15.70 -16.79 4.26
CA LEU A 107 16.96 -16.37 4.87
C LEU A 107 17.73 -15.38 3.99
N ARG A 108 17.79 -15.64 2.69
CA ARG A 108 18.46 -14.76 1.71
C ARG A 108 17.78 -13.42 1.64
N ILE A 109 16.45 -13.41 1.63
CA ILE A 109 15.65 -12.18 1.58
C ILE A 109 15.83 -11.38 2.85
N LYS A 110 15.77 -12.01 4.03
CA LYS A 110 16.04 -11.33 5.30
C LYS A 110 17.43 -10.67 5.33
N ASN A 111 18.43 -11.29 4.72
CA ASN A 111 19.75 -10.68 4.61
C ASN A 111 19.76 -9.46 3.67
N TYR A 112 19.07 -9.52 2.52
CA TYR A 112 18.93 -8.38 1.62
C TYR A 112 18.16 -7.23 2.26
N LEU A 113 17.08 -7.52 2.98
CA LEU A 113 16.25 -6.51 3.65
C LEU A 113 17.03 -5.69 4.70
N LYS A 114 18.09 -6.23 5.29
CA LYS A 114 18.95 -5.45 6.20
C LYS A 114 19.56 -4.22 5.53
N TRP A 115 19.85 -4.30 4.23
CA TRP A 115 20.42 -3.21 3.44
C TRP A 115 19.35 -2.41 2.69
N ILE A 116 18.33 -3.08 2.18
CA ILE A 116 17.31 -2.48 1.34
C ILE A 116 16.35 -1.60 2.15
N LEU A 117 15.94 -2.02 3.35
CA LEU A 117 15.00 -1.22 4.17
C LEU A 117 15.53 0.16 4.54
N PRO A 118 16.80 0.34 4.96
CA PRO A 118 17.37 1.66 5.14
C PRO A 118 17.34 2.51 3.87
N ILE A 119 17.66 1.93 2.71
CA ILE A 119 17.63 2.63 1.43
C ILE A 119 16.22 3.12 1.14
N TRP A 120 15.19 2.26 1.23
CA TRP A 120 13.81 2.64 1.02
C TRP A 120 13.36 3.78 1.96
N VAL A 121 13.67 3.64 3.25
CA VAL A 121 13.27 4.65 4.25
C VAL A 121 13.94 5.99 3.95
N ILE A 122 15.24 5.99 3.71
CA ILE A 122 16.00 7.23 3.48
C ILE A 122 15.54 7.90 2.19
N THR A 123 15.48 7.15 1.09
CA THR A 123 15.09 7.72 -0.22
C THR A 123 13.66 8.26 -0.20
N GLU A 124 12.69 7.48 0.28
CA GLU A 124 11.29 7.89 0.24
C GLU A 124 10.98 9.03 1.21
N SER A 125 11.57 9.00 2.42
CA SER A 125 11.34 10.06 3.39
C SER A 125 12.01 11.38 3.00
N LEU A 126 13.24 11.34 2.49
CA LEU A 126 13.94 12.54 2.04
C LEU A 126 13.31 13.13 0.78
N LEU A 127 12.95 12.27 -0.20
CA LEU A 127 12.23 12.72 -1.39
C LEU A 127 10.89 13.36 -0.99
N GLY A 128 10.13 12.71 -0.10
CA GLY A 128 8.87 13.27 0.37
C GLY A 128 9.03 14.60 1.09
N LEU A 129 10.05 14.74 1.94
CA LEU A 129 10.35 16.01 2.62
C LEU A 129 10.72 17.13 1.62
N THR A 130 11.60 16.82 0.66
CA THR A 130 12.00 17.81 -0.36
C THR A 130 10.82 18.23 -1.25
N GLN A 131 9.89 17.31 -1.58
CA GLN A 131 8.64 17.63 -2.30
C GLN A 131 7.77 18.63 -1.53
N VAL A 132 7.62 18.44 -0.20
CA VAL A 132 6.86 19.37 0.65
C VAL A 132 7.51 20.75 0.65
N LEU A 133 8.83 20.82 0.82
CA LEU A 133 9.58 22.08 0.84
C LEU A 133 9.56 22.80 -0.52
N ASN A 134 9.58 22.04 -1.63
CA ASN A 134 9.54 22.59 -2.99
C ASN A 134 8.11 22.91 -3.47
N GLY A 135 7.07 22.48 -2.76
CA GLY A 135 5.68 22.61 -3.20
C GLY A 135 5.32 21.80 -4.46
N GLY A 136 6.09 20.75 -4.77
CA GLY A 136 5.91 19.92 -5.95
C GLY A 136 6.99 18.86 -6.12
N SER A 137 6.96 18.19 -7.27
CA SER A 137 8.00 17.22 -7.64
C SER A 137 9.35 17.91 -7.87
N ILE A 138 10.43 17.20 -7.55
CA ILE A 138 11.80 17.68 -7.69
C ILE A 138 12.30 17.49 -9.14
N GLY A 139 11.93 16.37 -9.77
CA GLY A 139 12.35 16.04 -11.13
C GLY A 139 13.81 15.55 -11.22
N GLY A 140 14.41 15.71 -12.41
CA GLY A 140 15.79 15.26 -12.64
C GLY A 140 15.96 13.77 -12.42
N ILE A 141 16.95 13.37 -11.62
CA ILE A 141 17.25 11.97 -11.31
C ILE A 141 16.10 11.27 -10.57
N TRP A 142 15.31 12.00 -9.79
CA TRP A 142 14.18 11.45 -9.04
C TRP A 142 13.08 10.89 -9.93
N TYR A 143 12.89 11.46 -11.12
CA TYR A 143 12.00 10.90 -12.13
C TYR A 143 12.39 9.46 -12.50
N TRP A 144 13.69 9.18 -12.66
CA TRP A 144 14.18 7.84 -12.98
C TRP A 144 14.14 6.86 -11.81
N ILE A 145 13.98 7.40 -10.58
CA ILE A 145 13.75 6.59 -9.39
C ILE A 145 12.26 6.31 -9.19
N GLY A 146 11.39 6.97 -9.96
CA GLY A 146 9.95 6.75 -9.96
C GLY A 146 9.13 7.92 -9.41
N GLU A 147 9.72 9.10 -9.23
CA GLU A 147 8.98 10.29 -8.88
C GLU A 147 7.99 10.66 -9.98
N ARG A 148 6.73 10.90 -9.60
CA ARG A 148 5.71 11.42 -10.49
C ARG A 148 5.86 12.94 -10.62
N ARG A 149 5.59 13.48 -11.81
CA ARG A 149 5.54 14.95 -12.01
C ARG A 149 4.23 15.51 -11.50
N PHE A 150 4.30 16.49 -10.62
CA PHE A 150 3.15 17.27 -10.11
C PHE A 150 3.63 18.60 -9.52
N SER A 151 2.70 19.54 -9.39
CA SER A 151 2.87 20.79 -8.67
C SER A 151 1.72 20.96 -7.67
N PHE A 152 1.85 21.92 -6.77
CA PHE A 152 0.79 22.25 -5.82
C PHE A 152 -0.55 22.56 -6.50
N SER A 153 -0.53 23.17 -7.70
CA SER A 153 -1.72 23.51 -8.49
C SER A 153 -2.27 22.35 -9.32
N SER A 154 -1.59 21.19 -9.35
CA SER A 154 -2.06 20.05 -10.15
C SER A 154 -3.37 19.49 -9.61
N ILE A 155 -4.34 19.22 -10.49
CA ILE A 155 -5.66 18.68 -10.11
C ILE A 155 -5.50 17.33 -9.42
N GLY A 156 -6.18 17.15 -8.29
CA GLY A 156 -6.20 15.88 -7.54
C GLY A 156 -4.96 15.63 -6.67
N ILE A 157 -4.08 16.62 -6.53
CA ILE A 157 -2.95 16.54 -5.60
C ILE A 157 -3.46 16.71 -4.18
N ALA A 158 -3.04 15.76 -3.31
CA ALA A 158 -3.42 15.78 -1.91
C ALA A 158 -2.71 16.91 -1.16
N GLN A 159 -3.51 17.73 -0.55
CA GLN A 159 -3.06 18.85 0.29
C GLN A 159 -3.50 18.60 1.73
N MET A 160 -2.86 19.25 2.66
CA MET A 160 -3.31 19.39 4.04
C MET A 160 -3.38 20.87 4.36
N SER A 161 -4.44 21.29 5.03
CA SER A 161 -4.49 22.65 5.56
C SER A 161 -3.72 22.67 6.87
N LEU A 162 -2.72 23.53 6.93
CA LEU A 162 -1.98 23.86 8.13
C LEU A 162 -2.04 25.38 8.26
N PHE A 163 -2.67 25.90 9.33
CA PHE A 163 -2.81 27.34 9.64
C PHE A 163 -3.57 28.17 8.59
N GLY A 164 -4.47 27.52 7.80
CA GLY A 164 -5.19 28.16 6.72
C GLY A 164 -4.44 28.19 5.41
N GLU A 165 -3.17 27.83 5.41
CA GLU A 165 -2.42 27.63 4.18
C GLU A 165 -2.47 26.19 3.75
N GLY A 166 -2.67 25.97 2.43
CA GLY A 166 -2.57 24.65 1.84
C GLY A 166 -1.11 24.20 1.80
N LEU A 167 -0.79 23.08 2.41
CA LEU A 167 0.52 22.47 2.31
C LEU A 167 0.46 21.18 1.49
N LEU A 168 1.46 20.98 0.64
CA LEU A 168 1.60 19.73 -0.09
C LEU A 168 1.85 18.58 0.89
N ARG A 169 1.21 17.44 0.69
CA ARG A 169 1.53 16.21 1.40
C ARG A 169 2.66 15.47 0.66
N ALA A 170 3.56 14.83 1.41
CA ALA A 170 4.67 14.07 0.84
C ALA A 170 4.20 12.82 0.11
N TYR A 171 4.60 12.68 -1.14
CA TYR A 171 4.32 11.51 -1.98
C TYR A 171 5.47 10.50 -1.99
N GLY A 172 6.74 10.99 -1.90
CA GLY A 172 7.89 10.17 -2.25
C GLY A 172 7.81 9.76 -3.73
N SER A 173 8.11 8.51 -4.01
CA SER A 173 7.91 7.91 -5.34
C SER A 173 6.51 7.31 -5.53
N PHE A 174 5.58 7.48 -4.59
CA PHE A 174 4.24 6.88 -4.62
C PHE A 174 3.23 7.78 -5.35
N SER A 175 2.16 7.16 -5.84
CA SER A 175 1.06 7.88 -6.49
C SER A 175 0.14 8.59 -5.50
N HIS A 176 0.18 8.24 -4.20
CA HIS A 176 -0.66 8.84 -3.17
C HIS A 176 0.04 8.86 -1.80
N PRO A 177 -0.07 9.95 -1.01
CA PRO A 177 0.58 10.07 0.31
C PRO A 177 0.18 8.99 1.32
N ASN A 178 -1.07 8.53 1.33
CA ASN A 178 -1.51 7.45 2.22
C ASN A 178 -0.79 6.13 1.91
N SER A 179 -0.51 5.88 0.63
CA SER A 179 0.23 4.71 0.15
C SER A 179 1.68 4.74 0.66
N SER A 180 2.36 5.88 0.49
CA SER A 180 3.71 6.12 1.03
C SER A 180 3.75 5.93 2.55
N ALA A 181 2.79 6.53 3.27
CA ALA A 181 2.70 6.40 4.73
C ALA A 181 2.49 4.95 5.17
N GLY A 182 1.58 4.21 4.51
CA GLY A 182 1.32 2.81 4.82
C GLY A 182 2.52 1.92 4.52
N PHE A 183 3.23 2.18 3.43
CA PHE A 183 4.48 1.51 3.09
C PHE A 183 5.54 1.73 4.17
N LEU A 184 5.83 2.99 4.52
CA LEU A 184 6.80 3.36 5.53
C LEU A 184 6.44 2.80 6.92
N LEU A 185 5.15 2.76 7.28
CA LEU A 185 4.68 2.17 8.54
C LEU A 185 5.06 0.68 8.65
N ILE A 186 4.81 -0.10 7.60
CA ILE A 186 5.14 -1.53 7.61
C ILE A 186 6.64 -1.74 7.61
N VAL A 187 7.39 -0.99 6.80
CA VAL A 187 8.86 -1.03 6.76
C VAL A 187 9.44 -0.65 8.14
N TRP A 188 8.96 0.43 8.76
CA TRP A 188 9.34 0.84 10.11
C TRP A 188 9.04 -0.24 11.16
N CYS A 189 7.85 -0.84 11.14
CA CYS A 189 7.51 -1.94 12.05
C CYS A 189 8.38 -3.17 11.84
N TYR A 190 8.68 -3.51 10.59
CA TYR A 190 9.55 -4.63 10.29
C TYR A 190 11.00 -4.35 10.71
N TRP A 191 11.53 -3.14 10.48
CA TRP A 191 12.85 -2.70 10.89
C TRP A 191 13.08 -2.85 12.40
N GLN A 192 12.05 -2.64 13.20
CA GLN A 192 12.12 -2.78 14.66
C GLN A 192 12.38 -4.22 15.15
N ARG A 193 12.34 -5.22 14.27
CA ARG A 193 12.73 -6.60 14.57
C ARG A 193 14.25 -6.78 14.64
N ASN A 194 15.01 -5.82 14.13
CA ASN A 194 16.45 -5.86 14.19
C ASN A 194 16.90 -5.90 15.65
N LYS A 195 17.77 -6.87 15.98
CA LYS A 195 18.30 -7.04 17.34
C LYS A 195 19.41 -6.03 17.65
N ASN A 196 20.20 -5.68 16.63
CA ASN A 196 21.28 -4.71 16.77
C ASN A 196 20.73 -3.28 16.67
N LYS A 197 20.66 -2.58 17.80
CA LYS A 197 20.15 -1.21 17.91
C LYS A 197 21.29 -0.20 18.01
N ASN A 198 22.21 -0.27 17.06
CA ASN A 198 23.32 0.67 16.90
C ASN A 198 22.80 2.06 16.44
N PHE A 199 23.72 3.01 16.27
CA PHE A 199 23.41 4.38 15.82
C PHE A 199 22.64 4.38 14.49
N ASN A 200 23.08 3.59 13.49
CA ASN A 200 22.43 3.51 12.18
C ASN A 200 20.98 2.99 12.29
N TYR A 201 20.70 2.09 13.25
CA TYR A 201 19.33 1.65 13.52
C TYR A 201 18.44 2.82 13.90
N TRP A 202 18.91 3.71 14.76
CA TRP A 202 18.13 4.84 15.24
C TRP A 202 17.94 5.91 14.16
N ILE A 203 18.93 6.13 13.31
CA ILE A 203 18.79 7.02 12.14
C ILE A 203 17.62 6.56 11.26
N VAL A 204 17.63 5.31 10.82
CA VAL A 204 16.56 4.73 9.96
C VAL A 204 15.21 4.80 10.67
N TYR A 205 15.19 4.51 11.98
CA TYR A 205 13.98 4.55 12.80
C TYR A 205 13.32 5.94 12.79
N TRP A 206 14.10 6.99 13.01
CA TRP A 206 13.58 8.36 13.08
C TRP A 206 13.27 8.96 11.71
N ILE A 207 14.06 8.64 10.69
CA ILE A 207 13.79 9.05 9.31
C ILE A 207 12.46 8.43 8.81
N ALA A 208 12.17 7.16 9.17
CA ALA A 208 10.89 6.55 8.82
C ALA A 208 9.70 7.29 9.48
N ILE A 209 9.84 7.66 10.75
CA ILE A 209 8.80 8.45 11.46
C ILE A 209 8.64 9.81 10.77
N LEU A 210 9.72 10.50 10.41
CA LEU A 210 9.66 11.76 9.69
C LEU A 210 8.91 11.61 8.37
N GLY A 211 9.24 10.59 7.56
CA GLY A 211 8.53 10.30 6.31
C GLY A 211 7.03 10.05 6.51
N ILE A 212 6.65 9.32 7.55
CA ILE A 212 5.25 9.11 7.93
C ILE A 212 4.58 10.45 8.29
N LEU A 213 5.25 11.31 9.06
CA LEU A 213 4.70 12.61 9.49
C LEU A 213 4.46 13.54 8.29
N VAL A 214 5.46 13.72 7.42
CA VAL A 214 5.34 14.64 6.27
C VAL A 214 4.33 14.15 5.22
N SER A 215 3.98 12.85 5.22
CA SER A 215 2.91 12.32 4.37
C SER A 215 1.52 12.89 4.68
N GLY A 216 1.31 13.46 5.87
CA GLY A 216 0.01 13.99 6.30
C GLY A 216 -1.09 12.94 6.44
N SER A 217 -0.78 11.65 6.55
CA SER A 217 -1.76 10.58 6.71
C SER A 217 -2.23 10.44 8.15
N ARG A 218 -3.31 11.12 8.51
CA ARG A 218 -3.85 11.18 9.89
C ARG A 218 -4.10 9.80 10.49
N TRP A 219 -4.62 8.86 9.69
CA TRP A 219 -4.86 7.49 10.13
C TRP A 219 -3.56 6.75 10.47
N VAL A 220 -2.55 6.86 9.59
CA VAL A 220 -1.23 6.25 9.83
C VAL A 220 -0.53 6.92 11.00
N TRP A 221 -0.69 8.23 11.19
CA TRP A 221 -0.20 8.94 12.39
C TRP A 221 -0.79 8.36 13.67
N GLY A 222 -2.12 8.22 13.72
CA GLY A 222 -2.79 7.62 14.88
C GLY A 222 -2.30 6.21 15.19
N ILE A 223 -2.17 5.36 14.17
CA ILE A 223 -1.63 4.01 14.33
C ILE A 223 -0.18 4.05 14.82
N THR A 224 0.66 4.90 14.24
CA THR A 224 2.07 5.05 14.64
C THR A 224 2.18 5.49 16.10
N PHE A 225 1.35 6.44 16.52
CA PHE A 225 1.26 6.90 17.90
C PHE A 225 0.83 5.78 18.85
N ILE A 226 -0.21 5.01 18.48
CA ILE A 226 -0.68 3.88 19.29
C ILE A 226 0.43 2.82 19.43
N ILE A 227 1.11 2.44 18.35
CA ILE A 227 2.21 1.46 18.42
C ILE A 227 3.36 1.96 19.28
N PHE A 228 3.70 3.22 19.12
CA PHE A 228 4.76 3.84 19.90
C PHE A 228 4.47 3.76 21.41
N ASN A 229 3.23 4.02 21.81
CA ASN A 229 2.79 3.98 23.20
C ASN A 229 2.52 2.56 23.71
N LEU A 230 1.89 1.68 22.91
CA LEU A 230 1.61 0.29 23.31
C LEU A 230 2.89 -0.52 23.53
N LYS A 231 3.97 -0.23 22.82
CA LYS A 231 5.29 -0.83 23.14
C LYS A 231 5.72 -0.52 24.56
N PHE A 232 5.40 0.66 25.04
CA PHE A 232 5.62 1.07 26.41
C PHE A 232 4.83 0.20 27.41
N LEU A 233 3.57 -0.12 27.09
CA LEU A 233 2.69 -0.91 27.96
C LEU A 233 2.98 -2.42 27.90
N ILE A 234 3.36 -2.95 26.73
CA ILE A 234 3.56 -4.39 26.51
C ILE A 234 4.96 -4.87 26.93
N PHE A 235 5.97 -4.04 26.77
CA PHE A 235 7.34 -4.39 27.20
C PHE A 235 7.66 -3.93 28.61
N LYS A 236 6.95 -4.48 29.60
CA LYS A 236 7.11 -4.29 31.04
C LYS A 236 8.47 -4.75 31.62
N ASN A 237 9.55 -4.76 30.85
CA ASN A 237 10.88 -5.03 31.38
C ASN A 237 11.60 -3.71 31.68
N LYS A 238 11.58 -3.31 32.99
CA LYS A 238 12.47 -2.33 33.64
C LYS A 238 12.90 -1.14 32.76
N LEU A 239 11.93 -0.42 32.20
CA LEU A 239 12.20 0.88 31.58
C LEU A 239 12.43 1.90 32.73
N ARG A 240 13.61 2.49 32.77
CA ARG A 240 13.87 3.60 33.68
C ARG A 240 12.98 4.78 33.24
N VAL A 241 12.48 5.53 34.23
CA VAL A 241 11.66 6.75 34.01
C VAL A 241 12.33 7.70 33.00
N LYS A 242 13.67 7.75 32.98
CA LYS A 242 14.48 8.53 32.02
C LYS A 242 14.27 8.15 30.57
N ASP A 243 14.05 6.84 30.26
CA ASP A 243 13.82 6.37 28.88
C ASP A 243 12.41 6.73 28.40
N ILE A 244 11.47 6.84 29.32
CA ILE A 244 10.10 7.31 29.10
C ILE A 244 10.10 8.80 28.79
N LEU A 245 10.71 9.58 29.65
CA LEU A 245 10.76 11.03 29.54
C LEU A 245 11.48 11.47 28.27
N GLY A 246 12.60 10.83 27.91
CA GLY A 246 13.32 11.10 26.66
C GLY A 246 12.49 10.80 25.40
N ARG A 247 11.69 9.73 25.43
CA ARG A 247 10.80 9.39 24.30
C ARG A 247 9.59 10.31 24.21
N CYS A 248 8.98 10.65 25.34
CA CYS A 248 7.91 11.65 25.38
C CYS A 248 8.42 13.02 24.94
N LEU A 249 9.61 13.44 25.35
CA LEU A 249 10.22 14.71 24.95
C LEU A 249 10.53 14.73 23.44
N VAL A 250 11.02 13.63 22.87
CA VAL A 250 11.25 13.54 21.41
C VAL A 250 9.93 13.52 20.64
N MET A 251 8.90 12.84 21.15
CA MET A 251 7.57 12.86 20.53
C MET A 251 6.88 14.23 20.68
N VAL A 252 7.00 14.86 21.84
CA VAL A 252 6.54 16.24 22.06
C VAL A 252 7.38 17.19 21.21
N GLY A 253 8.69 16.98 21.09
CA GLY A 253 9.57 17.77 20.22
C GLY A 253 9.23 17.60 18.74
N LEU A 254 9.01 16.38 18.26
CA LEU A 254 8.55 16.13 16.88
C LEU A 254 7.11 16.61 16.65
N ALA A 255 6.22 16.39 17.60
CA ALA A 255 4.88 16.95 17.57
C ALA A 255 4.94 18.49 17.67
N SER A 256 5.87 19.08 18.45
CA SER A 256 6.04 20.54 18.54
C SER A 256 6.73 21.12 17.31
N VAL A 257 7.63 20.40 16.63
CA VAL A 257 8.18 20.78 15.32
C VAL A 257 7.09 20.69 14.25
N VAL A 258 6.32 19.64 14.25
CA VAL A 258 5.13 19.51 13.40
C VAL A 258 4.06 20.53 13.81
N LEU A 259 3.80 20.71 15.10
CA LEU A 259 2.88 21.72 15.62
C LEU A 259 3.47 23.13 15.55
N GLY A 260 4.76 23.35 15.72
CA GLY A 260 5.42 24.63 15.55
C GLY A 260 5.57 25.05 14.08
N MET A 261 5.71 24.10 13.17
CA MET A 261 5.37 24.29 11.76
C MET A 261 3.85 24.54 11.58
N ILE A 262 3.05 24.32 12.58
CA ILE A 262 1.58 24.37 12.67
C ILE A 262 1.07 25.57 13.47
N SER A 263 1.81 26.30 14.20
CA SER A 263 1.22 27.36 15.00
C SER A 263 1.83 28.73 14.78
N VAL A 264 1.05 29.64 14.29
CA VAL A 264 0.98 30.94 14.98
C VAL A 264 -0.48 31.42 15.15
N ASN A 265 -1.49 30.91 14.46
CA ASN A 265 -2.81 31.56 14.50
C ASN A 265 -4.07 30.68 14.35
N TYR A 266 -4.07 29.37 14.68
CA TYR A 266 -5.31 28.60 14.52
C TYR A 266 -5.89 28.01 15.81
N ARG A 267 -7.22 28.14 15.98
CA ARG A 267 -7.99 27.49 17.03
C ARG A 267 -8.09 25.98 16.75
N LEU A 268 -8.05 25.16 17.80
CA LEU A 268 -8.25 23.69 17.69
C LEU A 268 -9.51 23.30 16.92
N SER A 269 -10.55 24.14 16.92
CA SER A 269 -11.76 23.98 16.11
C SER A 269 -11.47 23.89 14.62
N ASP A 270 -10.51 24.66 14.10
CA ASP A 270 -10.19 24.67 12.67
C ASP A 270 -9.35 23.46 12.25
N PHE A 271 -8.57 22.91 13.19
CA PHE A 271 -7.90 21.63 12.99
C PHE A 271 -8.89 20.47 12.80
N PHE A 272 -10.01 20.48 13.51
CA PHE A 272 -11.08 19.51 13.36
C PHE A 272 -12.06 19.88 12.24
N ALA A 273 -12.30 21.15 11.95
CA ALA A 273 -13.14 21.64 10.85
C ALA A 273 -12.51 21.39 9.46
N GLY A 274 -11.19 21.29 9.37
CA GLY A 274 -10.46 20.88 8.17
C GLY A 274 -10.66 19.40 7.79
N TRP A 275 -11.62 18.71 8.34
CA TRP A 275 -12.19 17.48 7.77
C TRP A 275 -13.01 17.90 6.56
N ASP A 276 -12.37 17.83 5.42
CA ASP A 276 -12.93 18.16 4.12
C ASP A 276 -14.22 17.34 3.95
N SER A 277 -15.36 17.99 4.11
CA SER A 277 -16.69 17.37 3.97
C SER A 277 -16.83 16.67 2.62
N ASP A 278 -16.16 17.20 1.60
CA ASP A 278 -16.08 16.68 0.25
C ASP A 278 -15.36 15.33 0.19
N SER A 279 -14.22 15.18 0.87
CA SER A 279 -13.47 13.92 0.93
C SER A 279 -14.25 12.81 1.64
N LEU A 280 -14.97 13.14 2.72
CA LEU A 280 -15.83 12.19 3.42
C LEU A 280 -17.06 11.81 2.59
N ASN A 281 -17.68 12.78 1.91
CA ASN A 281 -18.82 12.53 1.04
C ASN A 281 -18.44 11.64 -0.15
N LYS A 282 -17.25 11.85 -0.76
CA LYS A 282 -16.69 10.99 -1.80
C LYS A 282 -16.54 9.55 -1.30
N ARG A 283 -15.90 9.36 -0.14
CA ARG A 283 -15.73 8.02 0.46
C ARG A 283 -17.06 7.35 0.76
N LYS A 284 -18.04 8.08 1.31
CA LYS A 284 -19.39 7.57 1.57
C LYS A 284 -20.08 7.13 0.29
N THR A 285 -20.00 7.94 -0.77
CA THR A 285 -20.59 7.62 -2.09
C THR A 285 -19.98 6.35 -2.68
N LEU A 286 -18.66 6.23 -2.67
CA LEU A 286 -17.96 5.04 -3.14
C LEU A 286 -18.28 3.81 -2.29
N PHE A 287 -18.39 3.96 -0.97
CA PHE A 287 -18.75 2.87 -0.06
C PHE A 287 -20.17 2.36 -0.32
N VAL A 288 -21.14 3.28 -0.45
CA VAL A 288 -22.54 2.92 -0.76
C VAL A 288 -22.64 2.24 -2.13
N ALA A 289 -21.92 2.74 -3.14
CA ALA A 289 -21.85 2.10 -4.44
C ALA A 289 -21.28 0.67 -4.32
N GLY A 290 -20.19 0.49 -3.56
CA GLY A 290 -19.61 -0.84 -3.31
C GLY A 290 -20.58 -1.81 -2.66
N ILE A 291 -21.32 -1.40 -1.64
CA ILE A 291 -22.35 -2.23 -0.99
C ILE A 291 -23.46 -2.64 -1.97
N LYS A 292 -23.90 -1.73 -2.85
CA LYS A 292 -24.90 -2.06 -3.87
C LYS A 292 -24.36 -3.11 -4.85
N MET A 293 -23.13 -2.95 -5.33
CA MET A 293 -22.49 -3.92 -6.23
C MET A 293 -22.36 -5.31 -5.58
N VAL A 294 -22.00 -5.38 -4.27
CA VAL A 294 -21.95 -6.65 -3.53
C VAL A 294 -23.33 -7.30 -3.46
N LYS A 295 -24.39 -6.52 -3.20
CA LYS A 295 -25.76 -7.06 -3.12
C LYS A 295 -26.22 -7.69 -4.43
N GLU A 296 -25.81 -7.12 -5.57
CA GLU A 296 -26.15 -7.68 -6.88
C GLU A 296 -25.35 -8.95 -7.21
N ASN A 297 -24.06 -9.01 -6.81
CA ASN A 297 -23.17 -10.10 -7.16
C ASN A 297 -22.32 -10.61 -5.98
N PRO A 298 -22.91 -11.13 -4.90
CA PRO A 298 -22.21 -11.41 -3.65
C PRO A 298 -21.20 -12.56 -3.75
N LEU A 299 -21.45 -13.55 -4.60
CA LEU A 299 -20.66 -14.78 -4.68
C LEU A 299 -19.50 -14.68 -5.68
N LEU A 300 -19.77 -14.18 -6.88
CA LEU A 300 -18.79 -14.13 -7.98
C LEU A 300 -18.12 -12.76 -8.12
N GLY A 301 -18.71 -11.71 -7.55
CA GLY A 301 -18.30 -10.33 -7.80
C GLY A 301 -18.64 -9.86 -9.22
N ILE A 302 -18.17 -8.65 -9.55
CA ILE A 302 -18.42 -8.02 -10.86
C ILE A 302 -17.23 -8.14 -11.84
N GLY A 303 -16.23 -8.95 -11.48
CA GLY A 303 -14.96 -9.09 -12.20
C GLY A 303 -13.82 -8.31 -11.56
N ALA A 304 -12.65 -8.94 -11.45
CA ALA A 304 -11.47 -8.32 -10.85
C ALA A 304 -11.11 -7.01 -11.58
N GLY A 305 -10.80 -5.94 -10.84
CA GLY A 305 -10.50 -4.62 -11.40
C GLY A 305 -11.70 -3.84 -11.94
N ASN A 306 -12.91 -4.40 -11.91
CA ASN A 306 -14.09 -3.81 -12.55
C ASN A 306 -14.90 -2.84 -11.67
N PHE A 307 -14.46 -2.56 -10.44
CA PHE A 307 -15.15 -1.61 -9.58
C PHE A 307 -15.38 -0.25 -10.29
N VAL A 308 -14.32 0.33 -10.83
CA VAL A 308 -14.39 1.65 -11.48
C VAL A 308 -15.15 1.60 -12.81
N VAL A 309 -15.07 0.47 -13.54
CA VAL A 309 -15.83 0.26 -14.79
C VAL A 309 -17.34 0.32 -14.55
N LYS A 310 -17.81 -0.31 -13.48
CA LYS A 310 -19.24 -0.35 -13.11
C LYS A 310 -19.72 0.87 -12.33
N LEU A 311 -18.79 1.64 -11.76
CA LEU A 311 -19.09 2.74 -10.85
C LEU A 311 -20.07 3.78 -11.40
N PRO A 312 -20.03 4.21 -12.68
CA PRO A 312 -21.00 5.17 -13.23
C PRO A 312 -22.46 4.73 -13.11
N GLN A 313 -22.73 3.40 -13.11
CA GLN A 313 -24.09 2.88 -12.98
C GLN A 313 -24.67 3.02 -11.56
N PHE A 314 -23.80 3.19 -10.55
CA PHE A 314 -24.14 3.24 -9.13
C PHE A 314 -23.99 4.63 -8.51
N GLN A 315 -23.42 5.58 -9.24
CA GLN A 315 -23.30 6.97 -8.82
C GLN A 315 -24.47 7.79 -9.38
N LYS A 316 -25.28 8.35 -8.48
CA LYS A 316 -26.20 9.43 -8.84
C LYS A 316 -25.39 10.74 -8.88
N SER A 317 -24.80 11.07 -10.01
CA SER A 317 -24.06 12.32 -10.15
C SER A 317 -24.64 13.12 -11.30
N ASN A 318 -24.92 14.38 -11.04
CA ASN A 318 -25.41 15.28 -12.07
C ASN A 318 -24.30 15.75 -13.02
N ASN A 319 -23.00 15.68 -12.65
CA ASN A 319 -21.93 16.19 -13.51
C ASN A 319 -20.52 15.62 -13.29
N PHE A 320 -20.24 14.81 -12.23
CA PHE A 320 -18.89 14.30 -11.99
C PHE A 320 -18.91 12.86 -11.48
N PHE A 321 -18.18 11.98 -12.17
CA PHE A 321 -17.93 10.63 -11.69
C PHE A 321 -16.62 10.59 -10.91
N TRP A 322 -16.68 10.13 -9.68
CA TRP A 322 -15.48 9.86 -8.90
C TRP A 322 -14.91 8.50 -9.32
N LEU A 323 -14.09 8.47 -10.38
CA LEU A 323 -13.53 7.24 -10.94
C LEU A 323 -12.35 6.71 -10.11
N GLN A 324 -12.65 6.36 -8.87
CA GLN A 324 -11.69 5.82 -7.91
C GLN A 324 -12.25 4.54 -7.26
N PRO A 325 -11.39 3.57 -6.88
CA PRO A 325 -11.81 2.42 -6.08
C PRO A 325 -12.32 2.86 -4.70
N VAL A 326 -13.18 2.03 -4.10
CA VAL A 326 -13.63 2.25 -2.72
C VAL A 326 -12.45 2.20 -1.74
N HIS A 327 -12.39 3.15 -0.81
CA HIS A 327 -11.33 3.25 0.19
C HIS A 327 -11.49 2.19 1.32
N ASN A 328 -11.58 0.94 0.94
CA ASN A 328 -11.59 -0.23 1.82
C ASN A 328 -11.20 -1.46 0.99
N MET A 329 -10.04 -2.06 1.29
CA MET A 329 -9.54 -3.17 0.49
C MET A 329 -10.42 -4.42 0.55
N PHE A 330 -11.10 -4.66 1.67
CA PHE A 330 -11.94 -5.84 1.85
C PHE A 330 -13.22 -5.72 1.05
N LEU A 331 -13.87 -4.54 1.11
CA LEU A 331 -15.04 -4.27 0.30
C LEU A 331 -14.70 -4.29 -1.19
N LEU A 332 -13.55 -3.71 -1.58
CA LEU A 332 -13.08 -3.76 -2.96
C LEU A 332 -12.89 -5.20 -3.45
N ALA A 333 -12.21 -6.03 -2.65
CA ALA A 333 -12.03 -7.44 -2.99
C ALA A 333 -13.38 -8.16 -3.11
N TRP A 334 -14.32 -7.92 -2.19
CA TRP A 334 -15.64 -8.54 -2.25
C TRP A 334 -16.41 -8.13 -3.50
N VAL A 335 -16.44 -6.84 -3.81
CA VAL A 335 -17.08 -6.35 -5.03
C VAL A 335 -16.49 -6.99 -6.28
N GLU A 336 -15.17 -7.05 -6.39
CA GLU A 336 -14.49 -7.46 -7.63
C GLU A 336 -14.43 -8.96 -7.83
N ILE A 337 -14.09 -9.73 -6.81
CA ILE A 337 -13.88 -11.18 -6.94
C ILE A 337 -14.92 -12.04 -6.20
N GLY A 338 -15.84 -11.38 -5.48
CA GLY A 338 -16.89 -12.05 -4.73
C GLY A 338 -16.39 -12.89 -3.56
N LEU A 339 -17.33 -13.48 -2.83
CA LEU A 339 -17.01 -14.32 -1.67
C LEU A 339 -16.19 -15.56 -2.06
N LEU A 340 -16.53 -16.20 -3.19
CA LEU A 340 -15.83 -17.39 -3.67
C LEU A 340 -14.38 -17.08 -4.04
N GLY A 341 -14.11 -15.95 -4.70
CA GLY A 341 -12.75 -15.50 -5.02
C GLY A 341 -11.94 -15.18 -3.76
N ILE A 342 -12.53 -14.52 -2.77
CA ILE A 342 -11.90 -14.25 -1.47
C ILE A 342 -11.53 -15.57 -0.77
N MET A 343 -12.46 -16.51 -0.70
CA MET A 343 -12.21 -17.82 -0.08
C MET A 343 -11.11 -18.60 -0.81
N ALA A 344 -11.11 -18.60 -2.13
CA ALA A 344 -10.09 -19.27 -2.93
C ALA A 344 -8.70 -18.67 -2.75
N ILE A 345 -8.57 -17.33 -2.75
CA ILE A 345 -7.30 -16.65 -2.46
C ILE A 345 -6.88 -16.89 -1.02
N GLY A 346 -7.81 -16.76 -0.06
CA GLY A 346 -7.55 -17.03 1.36
C GLY A 346 -7.01 -18.45 1.58
N TYR A 347 -7.64 -19.45 0.98
CA TYR A 347 -7.17 -20.84 1.01
C TYR A 347 -5.72 -20.98 0.45
N LYS A 348 -5.44 -20.36 -0.70
CA LYS A 348 -4.08 -20.36 -1.28
C LYS A 348 -3.06 -19.69 -0.35
N LEU A 349 -3.43 -18.58 0.28
CA LEU A 349 -2.58 -17.86 1.21
C LEU A 349 -2.31 -18.71 2.47
N VAL A 350 -3.35 -19.30 3.08
CA VAL A 350 -3.19 -20.19 4.25
C VAL A 350 -2.28 -21.37 3.93
N LYS A 351 -2.42 -21.96 2.75
CA LYS A 351 -1.54 -23.06 2.30
C LYS A 351 -0.10 -22.61 2.06
N CYS A 352 0.09 -21.35 1.60
CA CYS A 352 1.42 -20.77 1.42
C CYS A 352 2.07 -20.35 2.75
N LEU A 353 1.29 -19.87 3.69
CA LEU A 353 1.75 -19.37 4.98
C LEU A 353 1.84 -20.52 5.97
N GLU A 354 2.92 -21.20 6.20
CA GLU A 354 3.02 -22.25 7.25
C GLU A 354 2.38 -21.78 8.56
N TYR A 355 1.07 -22.02 8.68
CA TYR A 355 0.22 -21.56 9.79
C TYR A 355 0.86 -21.72 11.19
N PRO A 356 1.59 -22.85 11.50
CA PRO A 356 2.24 -23.01 12.80
C PRO A 356 3.36 -22.00 13.08
N LYS A 357 4.09 -21.55 12.06
CA LYS A 357 5.16 -20.53 12.23
C LYS A 357 4.56 -19.13 12.40
N LEU A 358 3.46 -18.85 11.72
CA LEU A 358 2.75 -17.58 11.82
C LEU A 358 2.27 -17.35 13.26
N ILE A 359 1.62 -18.36 13.86
CA ILE A 359 1.03 -18.26 15.20
C ILE A 359 2.10 -18.07 16.28
N LYS A 360 3.24 -18.75 16.17
CA LYS A 360 4.29 -18.69 17.18
C LYS A 360 4.94 -17.32 17.33
N ASN A 361 4.90 -16.46 16.31
CA ASN A 361 5.58 -15.17 16.36
C ASN A 361 4.60 -14.00 16.48
N LYS A 362 4.40 -13.51 17.71
CA LYS A 362 3.52 -12.35 17.99
C LYS A 362 3.83 -11.11 17.13
N LYS A 363 5.09 -10.92 16.71
CA LYS A 363 5.47 -9.77 15.86
C LYS A 363 4.91 -9.88 14.45
N ASN A 364 4.60 -11.07 13.95
CA ASN A 364 3.94 -11.27 12.67
C ASN A 364 2.51 -10.76 12.72
N TRP A 365 1.79 -11.05 13.79
CA TRP A 365 0.42 -10.58 14.00
C TRP A 365 0.32 -9.05 14.07
N VAL A 366 1.32 -8.39 14.66
CA VAL A 366 1.35 -6.91 14.66
C VAL A 366 1.40 -6.38 13.22
N ILE A 367 2.28 -6.90 12.37
CA ILE A 367 2.39 -6.43 10.98
C ILE A 367 1.12 -6.74 10.19
N LEU A 368 0.57 -7.95 10.33
CA LEU A 368 -0.70 -8.30 9.68
C LEU A 368 -1.84 -7.42 10.17
N GLY A 369 -1.93 -7.17 11.47
CA GLY A 369 -2.92 -6.27 12.06
C GLY A 369 -2.82 -4.86 11.47
N LEU A 370 -1.60 -4.34 11.27
CA LEU A 370 -1.38 -3.03 10.64
C LEU A 370 -1.83 -2.99 9.18
N ILE A 371 -1.55 -4.05 8.41
CA ILE A 371 -2.02 -4.17 7.03
C ILE A 371 -3.55 -4.19 7.00
N VAL A 372 -4.18 -4.97 7.90
CA VAL A 372 -5.64 -5.00 8.04
C VAL A 372 -6.19 -3.63 8.41
N MET A 373 -5.68 -2.99 9.47
CA MET A 373 -6.16 -1.68 9.93
C MET A 373 -6.03 -0.59 8.86
N THR A 374 -4.92 -0.55 8.15
CA THR A 374 -4.72 0.42 7.07
C THR A 374 -5.55 0.08 5.84
N GLY A 375 -5.76 -1.20 5.55
CA GLY A 375 -6.61 -1.68 4.47
C GLY A 375 -8.12 -1.48 4.69
N MET A 376 -8.56 -1.32 5.95
CA MET A 376 -9.95 -0.96 6.25
C MET A 376 -10.30 0.47 5.82
N VAL A 377 -9.32 1.35 5.72
CA VAL A 377 -9.53 2.78 5.39
C VAL A 377 -8.95 3.21 4.06
N ASP A 378 -8.26 2.28 3.37
CA ASP A 378 -7.72 2.54 2.03
C ASP A 378 -7.56 1.23 1.24
N HIS A 379 -7.37 1.33 -0.08
CA HIS A 379 -7.30 0.19 -1.00
C HIS A 379 -5.89 -0.09 -1.55
N TYR A 380 -4.89 0.72 -1.22
CA TYR A 380 -3.56 0.70 -1.87
C TYR A 380 -2.83 -0.64 -1.78
N TRP A 381 -3.11 -1.47 -0.77
CA TRP A 381 -2.53 -2.82 -0.68
C TRP A 381 -2.91 -3.73 -1.84
N LEU A 382 -4.05 -3.50 -2.46
CA LEU A 382 -4.52 -4.28 -3.61
C LEU A 382 -4.30 -3.57 -4.95
N THR A 383 -4.21 -2.24 -4.95
CA THR A 383 -4.33 -1.44 -6.17
C THR A 383 -3.03 -0.79 -6.62
N LEU A 384 -2.15 -0.45 -5.69
CA LEU A 384 -0.89 0.21 -5.99
C LEU A 384 0.28 -0.79 -5.96
N PRO A 385 1.11 -0.83 -7.02
CA PRO A 385 2.11 -1.88 -7.19
C PRO A 385 3.12 -1.91 -6.05
N GLN A 386 3.58 -0.76 -5.56
CA GLN A 386 4.56 -0.69 -4.48
C GLN A 386 4.07 -1.40 -3.21
N ASN A 387 2.84 -1.09 -2.79
CA ASN A 387 2.25 -1.68 -1.59
C ASN A 387 1.90 -3.17 -1.79
N SER A 388 1.39 -3.53 -2.95
CA SER A 388 1.04 -4.93 -3.23
C SER A 388 2.28 -5.83 -3.35
N TRP A 389 3.38 -5.34 -3.92
CA TRP A 389 4.66 -6.05 -3.89
C TRP A 389 5.23 -6.16 -2.48
N LEU A 390 5.18 -5.08 -1.68
CA LEU A 390 5.58 -5.14 -0.27
C LEU A 390 4.73 -6.15 0.49
N LEU A 391 3.41 -6.16 0.28
CA LEU A 391 2.49 -7.14 0.87
C LEU A 391 2.90 -8.57 0.53
N ALA A 392 3.19 -8.85 -0.74
CA ALA A 392 3.64 -10.19 -1.18
C ALA A 392 4.96 -10.59 -0.52
N VAL A 393 5.93 -9.66 -0.42
CA VAL A 393 7.21 -9.91 0.28
C VAL A 393 6.99 -10.20 1.75
N ILE A 394 6.21 -9.37 2.44
CA ILE A 394 5.93 -9.53 3.88
C ILE A 394 5.23 -10.88 4.13
N LEU A 395 4.19 -11.21 3.35
CA LEU A 395 3.50 -12.49 3.49
C LEU A 395 4.41 -13.70 3.25
N GLY A 396 5.40 -13.57 2.35
CA GLY A 396 6.34 -14.66 2.07
C GLY A 396 7.40 -14.87 3.16
N ILE A 397 7.70 -13.86 4.01
CA ILE A 397 8.75 -13.93 5.03
C ILE A 397 8.22 -14.09 6.47
N ILE A 398 6.91 -13.98 6.70
CA ILE A 398 6.26 -14.19 8.00
C ILE A 398 5.70 -15.61 8.11
#